data_4512d740da8323db328e27ec5314f314
#
_entry.id   4512d740da8323db328e27ec5314f314
#
_cell.length_a   1.000
_cell.length_b   1.000
_cell.length_c   1.000
_cell.angle_alpha   90.00
_cell.angle_beta   90.00
_cell.angle_gamma   90.00
#
_symmetry.space_group_name_H-M   'P 1'
#
loop_
_entity.id
_entity.type
_entity.pdbx_description
1 polymer ?
#
loop_
_entity_poly.entity_id
_entity_poly.type
_entity_poly.pdbx_seq_one_letter_code
_entity_poly.pdbx_strand_id
1 'polypeptide(L)'
;MQKRIYVELPKENGPRFYYRDEALQKVKEELQSFLEWDKSMNNITFARKMMYSHELKANNQVEGYQDDLALIEDIIKRKTEKIKDEERKQRILNLYHGYYYILHHKKMDEHHLHELYQILSEGLLSEYDLKNMGLLYREKPVYILQNGRLDMELAEGVYHKNIEKLIKSYFEFVNSDPQNNQIEEYIKSQIMHFYFVYIHPYFDVNGRTSRTMSMWYLLKNEAYPFIIFNRGISFKGSKYDRVIKDTKESNDMTYFLLMMLETLKVELEKEHVMEMVASNTKYKLSGLDYQTILYFLTMNGNKTLRDFSVMYNRFNDKKSIKEIYNEMIMHLIELE
;
A
#
# COMPACT_ATOMS: atom_id res chain seq x y z
N MET A 1 28.81 -12.61 12.04
CA MET A 1 27.47 -12.95 11.45
C MET A 1 26.46 -11.97 11.99
N GLN A 2 25.69 -11.33 11.13
CA GLN A 2 24.62 -10.41 11.58
C GLN A 2 23.56 -11.19 12.38
N LYS A 3 23.07 -10.61 13.47
CA LYS A 3 22.09 -11.22 14.37
C LYS A 3 20.75 -11.37 13.64
N ARG A 4 20.15 -12.55 13.70
CA ARG A 4 18.79 -12.82 13.19
C ARG A 4 17.75 -12.48 14.25
N ILE A 5 16.75 -11.69 13.87
CA ILE A 5 15.54 -11.46 14.65
C ILE A 5 14.45 -12.34 14.06
N TYR A 6 13.95 -13.29 14.84
CA TYR A 6 12.89 -14.20 14.41
C TYR A 6 11.52 -13.55 14.63
N VAL A 7 10.69 -13.61 13.62
CA VAL A 7 9.32 -13.12 13.68
C VAL A 7 8.47 -14.08 14.51
N GLU A 8 7.67 -13.55 15.42
CA GLU A 8 6.82 -14.32 16.31
C GLU A 8 5.51 -14.81 15.64
N LEU A 9 5.63 -15.23 14.40
CA LEU A 9 4.53 -15.78 13.61
C LEU A 9 4.91 -17.20 13.16
N PRO A 10 4.04 -18.21 13.37
CA PRO A 10 4.33 -19.58 12.98
C PRO A 10 4.31 -19.73 11.46
N LYS A 11 5.16 -20.58 10.92
CA LYS A 11 5.03 -21.10 9.56
C LYS A 11 4.23 -22.42 9.57
N GLU A 12 3.57 -22.67 8.46
CA GLU A 12 2.91 -23.97 8.26
C GLU A 12 3.92 -25.11 8.34
N ASN A 13 5.06 -24.94 7.66
CA ASN A 13 6.17 -25.90 7.64
C ASN A 13 7.51 -25.18 7.69
N GLY A 14 8.50 -25.80 8.32
CA GLY A 14 9.87 -25.30 8.35
C GLY A 14 10.15 -24.23 9.39
N PRO A 15 11.32 -23.57 9.30
CA PRO A 15 11.74 -22.57 10.27
C PRO A 15 10.94 -21.27 10.14
N ARG A 16 10.84 -20.52 11.25
CA ARG A 16 10.19 -19.20 11.29
C ARG A 16 10.88 -18.23 10.34
N PHE A 17 10.14 -17.22 9.89
CA PHE A 17 10.70 -16.07 9.22
C PHE A 17 11.61 -15.27 10.16
N TYR A 18 12.62 -14.63 9.59
CA TYR A 18 13.55 -13.76 10.32
C TYR A 18 14.01 -12.60 9.44
N TYR A 19 14.57 -11.58 10.07
CA TYR A 19 15.28 -10.50 9.39
C TYR A 19 16.56 -10.11 10.16
N ARG A 20 17.42 -9.31 9.52
CA ARG A 20 18.64 -8.76 10.10
C ARG A 20 18.49 -7.28 10.28
N ASP A 21 18.28 -6.82 11.51
CA ASP A 21 18.02 -5.42 11.83
C ASP A 21 19.17 -4.48 11.43
N GLU A 22 20.40 -4.93 11.60
CA GLU A 22 21.59 -4.19 11.20
C GLU A 22 21.59 -3.78 9.72
N ALA A 23 20.98 -4.61 8.85
CA ALA A 23 20.84 -4.29 7.43
C ALA A 23 19.81 -3.19 7.16
N LEU A 24 18.89 -2.93 8.09
CA LEU A 24 17.86 -1.90 7.99
C LEU A 24 18.28 -0.58 8.63
N GLN A 25 19.35 -0.58 9.43
CA GLN A 25 19.71 0.53 10.31
C GLN A 25 19.87 1.86 9.55
N LYS A 26 20.61 1.85 8.44
CA LYS A 26 20.82 3.06 7.64
C LYS A 26 19.50 3.72 7.18
N VAL A 27 18.61 2.96 6.60
CA VAL A 27 17.32 3.50 6.11
C VAL A 27 16.40 3.91 7.26
N LYS A 28 16.48 3.25 8.42
CA LYS A 28 15.76 3.66 9.64
C LYS A 28 16.23 5.03 10.13
N GLU A 29 17.53 5.28 10.15
CA GLU A 29 18.13 6.57 10.53
C GLU A 29 17.71 7.68 9.56
N GLU A 30 17.72 7.41 8.26
CA GLU A 30 17.25 8.34 7.23
C GLU A 30 15.77 8.67 7.39
N LEU A 31 14.92 7.68 7.70
CA LEU A 31 13.49 7.87 7.95
C LEU A 31 13.20 8.66 9.22
N GLN A 32 14.08 8.63 10.22
CA GLN A 32 13.89 9.34 11.48
C GLN A 32 13.71 10.86 11.27
N SER A 33 14.39 11.43 10.27
CA SER A 33 14.27 12.85 9.95
C SER A 33 12.86 13.28 9.54
N PHE A 34 12.10 12.38 8.90
CA PHE A 34 10.72 12.65 8.48
C PHE A 34 9.72 12.62 9.65
N LEU A 35 10.03 11.91 10.72
CA LEU A 35 9.19 11.90 11.93
C LEU A 35 9.16 13.24 12.66
N GLU A 36 10.24 14.00 12.59
CA GLU A 36 10.32 15.33 13.19
C GLU A 36 9.51 16.36 12.39
N TRP A 37 9.51 16.21 11.07
CA TRP A 37 8.72 17.06 10.18
C TRP A 37 7.20 16.86 10.36
N ASP A 38 6.74 15.61 10.53
CA ASP A 38 5.31 15.26 10.64
C ASP A 38 4.63 15.86 11.88
N LYS A 39 5.37 16.19 12.93
CA LYS A 39 4.81 16.84 14.15
C LYS A 39 4.10 18.16 13.86
N SER A 40 4.37 18.80 12.72
CA SER A 40 3.73 20.05 12.31
C SER A 40 2.45 19.85 11.50
N MET A 41 2.15 18.63 11.03
CA MET A 41 1.01 18.34 10.18
C MET A 41 -0.23 17.91 10.95
N ASN A 42 -1.40 18.34 10.44
CA ASN A 42 -2.66 17.81 10.94
C ASN A 42 -2.87 16.38 10.39
N ASN A 43 -2.55 15.39 11.21
CA ASN A 43 -2.58 13.96 10.87
C ASN A 43 -3.92 13.50 10.27
N ILE A 44 -5.06 14.08 10.72
CA ILE A 44 -6.38 13.75 10.18
C ILE A 44 -6.52 14.24 8.75
N THR A 45 -6.02 15.44 8.46
CA THR A 45 -6.04 16.00 7.10
C THR A 45 -5.14 15.19 6.17
N PHE A 46 -3.98 14.74 6.65
CA PHE A 46 -3.07 13.88 5.91
C PHE A 46 -3.72 12.52 5.60
N ALA A 47 -4.26 11.83 6.60
CA ALA A 47 -4.96 10.57 6.41
C ALA A 47 -6.14 10.70 5.41
N ARG A 48 -6.91 11.80 5.49
CA ARG A 48 -7.98 12.09 4.52
C ARG A 48 -7.44 12.32 3.11
N LYS A 49 -6.33 13.03 2.95
CA LYS A 49 -5.68 13.21 1.64
C LYS A 49 -5.25 11.86 1.05
N MET A 50 -4.80 10.92 1.88
CA MET A 50 -4.36 9.59 1.44
C MET A 50 -5.50 8.69 0.98
N MET A 51 -6.73 8.90 1.45
CA MET A 51 -7.92 8.21 0.95
C MET A 51 -8.25 8.56 -0.50
N TYR A 52 -7.70 9.66 -1.01
CA TYR A 52 -8.04 10.15 -2.34
C TYR A 52 -7.13 9.56 -3.41
N SER A 53 -7.75 9.29 -4.52
CA SER A 53 -7.32 8.92 -5.86
C SER A 53 -5.92 8.27 -6.02
N HIS A 54 -4.86 8.78 -5.41
CA HIS A 54 -3.49 8.27 -5.62
C HIS A 54 -3.22 6.93 -4.93
N GLU A 55 -3.61 6.77 -3.66
CA GLU A 55 -3.45 5.50 -2.95
C GLU A 55 -4.41 4.43 -3.47
N LEU A 56 -5.64 4.81 -3.80
CA LEU A 56 -6.59 3.92 -4.47
C LEU A 56 -6.04 3.45 -5.81
N LYS A 57 -5.56 4.39 -6.63
CA LYS A 57 -4.90 4.07 -7.90
C LYS A 57 -3.72 3.13 -7.69
N ALA A 58 -2.83 3.46 -6.77
CA ALA A 58 -1.63 2.69 -6.51
C ALA A 58 -1.95 1.28 -6.03
N ASN A 59 -2.90 1.12 -5.11
CA ASN A 59 -3.32 -0.19 -4.63
C ASN A 59 -3.90 -1.07 -5.74
N ASN A 60 -4.71 -0.50 -6.65
CA ASN A 60 -5.18 -1.21 -7.84
C ASN A 60 -4.05 -1.51 -8.84
N GLN A 61 -3.11 -0.58 -9.00
CA GLN A 61 -1.98 -0.75 -9.93
C GLN A 61 -1.04 -1.88 -9.52
N VAL A 62 -0.87 -2.14 -8.23
CA VAL A 62 -0.11 -3.32 -7.74
C VAL A 62 -0.73 -4.63 -8.26
N GLU A 63 -2.06 -4.68 -8.41
CA GLU A 63 -2.80 -5.82 -8.98
C GLU A 63 -2.84 -5.81 -10.53
N GLY A 64 -2.11 -4.90 -11.17
CA GLY A 64 -2.05 -4.80 -12.64
C GLY A 64 -3.14 -3.92 -13.29
N TYR A 65 -4.03 -3.30 -12.51
CA TYR A 65 -5.08 -2.44 -13.05
C TYR A 65 -4.57 -1.02 -13.32
N GLN A 66 -4.81 -0.53 -14.55
CA GLN A 66 -4.40 0.81 -14.98
C GLN A 66 -5.62 1.75 -14.96
N ASP A 67 -5.82 2.43 -13.84
CA ASP A 67 -6.91 3.37 -13.66
C ASP A 67 -6.43 4.83 -13.78
N ASP A 68 -7.22 5.69 -14.47
CA ASP A 68 -6.94 7.11 -14.51
C ASP A 68 -7.43 7.82 -13.24
N LEU A 69 -6.68 8.78 -12.74
CA LEU A 69 -7.07 9.55 -11.55
C LEU A 69 -8.41 10.26 -11.72
N ALA A 70 -8.65 10.85 -12.89
CA ALA A 70 -9.92 11.52 -13.18
C ALA A 70 -11.11 10.56 -13.09
N LEU A 71 -10.94 9.32 -13.58
CA LEU A 71 -11.97 8.28 -13.48
C LEU A 71 -12.24 7.91 -12.01
N ILE A 72 -11.16 7.70 -11.22
CA ILE A 72 -11.29 7.39 -9.79
C ILE A 72 -12.03 8.50 -9.05
N GLU A 73 -11.68 9.76 -9.31
CA GLU A 73 -12.38 10.90 -8.71
C GLU A 73 -13.85 11.00 -9.11
N ASP A 74 -14.16 10.75 -10.37
CA ASP A 74 -15.54 10.77 -10.83
C ASP A 74 -16.36 9.66 -10.16
N ILE A 75 -15.80 8.47 -9.98
CA ILE A 75 -16.43 7.37 -9.25
C ILE A 75 -16.67 7.76 -7.78
N ILE A 76 -15.66 8.28 -7.09
CA ILE A 76 -15.76 8.69 -5.68
C ILE A 76 -16.82 9.81 -5.53
N LYS A 77 -16.86 10.75 -6.46
CA LYS A 77 -17.85 11.86 -6.49
C LYS A 77 -19.22 11.44 -7.01
N ARG A 78 -19.43 10.13 -7.26
CA ARG A 78 -20.68 9.55 -7.81
C ARG A 78 -21.09 10.11 -9.17
N LYS A 79 -20.16 10.57 -9.99
CA LYS A 79 -20.38 10.99 -11.38
C LYS A 79 -20.24 9.81 -12.35
N THR A 80 -21.01 8.76 -12.11
CA THR A 80 -20.79 7.44 -12.73
C THR A 80 -21.64 7.16 -13.96
N GLU A 81 -22.52 8.08 -14.37
CA GLU A 81 -23.48 7.89 -15.46
C GLU A 81 -22.86 7.51 -16.82
N LYS A 82 -21.58 7.85 -17.04
CA LYS A 82 -20.85 7.57 -18.28
C LYS A 82 -19.91 6.36 -18.19
N ILE A 83 -19.82 5.71 -17.04
CA ILE A 83 -18.88 4.60 -16.82
C ILE A 83 -19.63 3.30 -17.14
N LYS A 84 -19.22 2.66 -18.25
CA LYS A 84 -19.82 1.41 -18.73
C LYS A 84 -19.21 0.15 -18.12
N ASP A 85 -18.01 0.24 -17.59
CA ASP A 85 -17.28 -0.86 -16.98
C ASP A 85 -17.66 -0.97 -15.50
N GLU A 86 -18.69 -1.76 -15.23
CA GLU A 86 -19.25 -1.92 -13.88
C GLU A 86 -18.28 -2.65 -12.94
N GLU A 87 -17.49 -3.62 -13.42
CA GLU A 87 -16.50 -4.31 -12.61
C GLU A 87 -15.38 -3.35 -12.17
N ARG A 88 -14.86 -2.55 -13.09
CA ARG A 88 -13.87 -1.52 -12.81
C ARG A 88 -14.37 -0.51 -11.78
N LYS A 89 -15.61 -0.06 -11.96
CA LYS A 89 -16.30 0.86 -11.05
C LYS A 89 -16.44 0.24 -9.66
N GLN A 90 -16.95 -1.00 -9.60
CA GLN A 90 -17.13 -1.71 -8.34
C GLN A 90 -15.83 -1.90 -7.59
N ARG A 91 -14.75 -2.32 -8.27
CA ARG A 91 -13.42 -2.48 -7.68
C ARG A 91 -12.88 -1.19 -7.02
N ILE A 92 -13.06 -0.04 -7.69
CA ILE A 92 -12.64 1.26 -7.17
C ILE A 92 -13.50 1.65 -5.96
N LEU A 93 -14.80 1.47 -6.02
CA LEU A 93 -15.73 1.75 -4.91
C LEU A 93 -15.43 0.87 -3.70
N ASN A 94 -15.20 -0.42 -3.90
CA ASN A 94 -14.87 -1.34 -2.83
C ASN A 94 -13.63 -0.88 -2.05
N LEU A 95 -12.58 -0.51 -2.77
CA LEU A 95 -11.36 -0.03 -2.14
C LEU A 95 -11.57 1.30 -1.40
N TYR A 96 -12.36 2.22 -1.98
CA TYR A 96 -12.74 3.47 -1.31
C TYR A 96 -13.56 3.21 -0.03
N HIS A 97 -14.54 2.32 -0.09
CA HIS A 97 -15.33 1.94 1.09
C HIS A 97 -14.50 1.20 2.13
N GLY A 98 -13.54 0.35 1.70
CA GLY A 98 -12.58 -0.30 2.59
C GLY A 98 -11.72 0.71 3.35
N TYR A 99 -11.21 1.74 2.67
CA TYR A 99 -10.45 2.81 3.31
C TYR A 99 -11.33 3.66 4.25
N TYR A 100 -12.57 3.93 3.85
CA TYR A 100 -13.53 4.59 4.73
C TYR A 100 -13.80 3.74 5.99
N TYR A 101 -13.96 2.43 5.81
CA TYR A 101 -14.18 1.49 6.91
C TYR A 101 -13.05 1.54 7.95
N ILE A 102 -11.80 1.42 7.52
CA ILE A 102 -10.63 1.39 8.44
C ILE A 102 -10.41 2.72 9.18
N LEU A 103 -10.86 3.85 8.65
CA LEU A 103 -10.79 5.14 9.35
C LEU A 103 -11.79 5.25 10.51
N HIS A 104 -12.87 4.48 10.47
CA HIS A 104 -13.94 4.56 11.45
C HIS A 104 -13.93 3.42 12.47
N HIS A 105 -13.09 2.41 12.25
CA HIS A 105 -12.98 1.24 13.12
C HIS A 105 -11.58 1.14 13.72
N LYS A 106 -11.48 1.13 15.05
CA LYS A 106 -10.19 1.05 15.76
C LYS A 106 -9.80 -0.38 16.14
N LYS A 107 -10.77 -1.29 16.23
CA LYS A 107 -10.52 -2.66 16.65
C LYS A 107 -10.14 -3.52 15.44
N MET A 108 -8.97 -4.15 15.50
CA MET A 108 -8.50 -5.09 14.49
C MET A 108 -8.60 -6.51 15.05
N ASP A 109 -9.57 -7.26 14.59
CA ASP A 109 -9.76 -8.68 14.92
C ASP A 109 -10.33 -9.45 13.71
N GLU A 110 -10.53 -10.73 13.86
CA GLU A 110 -11.00 -11.62 12.80
C GLU A 110 -12.38 -11.22 12.25
N HIS A 111 -13.29 -10.77 13.13
CA HIS A 111 -14.61 -10.30 12.73
C HIS A 111 -14.52 -9.09 11.79
N HIS A 112 -13.76 -8.08 12.19
CA HIS A 112 -13.59 -6.86 11.37
C HIS A 112 -12.75 -7.11 10.10
N LEU A 113 -11.82 -8.08 10.11
CA LEU A 113 -11.18 -8.54 8.87
C LEU A 113 -12.20 -9.10 7.89
N HIS A 114 -13.14 -9.91 8.37
CA HIS A 114 -14.17 -10.49 7.53
C HIS A 114 -15.08 -9.43 6.93
N GLU A 115 -15.53 -8.45 7.72
CA GLU A 115 -16.31 -7.30 7.22
C GLU A 115 -15.53 -6.49 6.18
N LEU A 116 -14.26 -6.19 6.45
CA LEU A 116 -13.40 -5.50 5.49
C LEU A 116 -13.25 -6.29 4.20
N TYR A 117 -13.02 -7.60 4.29
CA TYR A 117 -12.92 -8.46 3.12
C TYR A 117 -14.21 -8.47 2.30
N GLN A 118 -15.39 -8.56 2.95
CA GLN A 118 -16.67 -8.48 2.26
C GLN A 118 -16.81 -7.16 1.47
N ILE A 119 -16.43 -6.04 2.09
CA ILE A 119 -16.43 -4.73 1.41
C ILE A 119 -15.47 -4.74 0.19
N LEU A 120 -14.24 -5.24 0.37
CA LEU A 120 -13.22 -5.20 -0.67
C LEU A 120 -13.51 -6.16 -1.84
N SER A 121 -14.26 -7.24 -1.60
CA SER A 121 -14.56 -8.28 -2.57
C SER A 121 -15.98 -8.20 -3.18
N GLU A 122 -16.82 -7.26 -2.74
CA GLU A 122 -18.21 -7.14 -3.20
C GLU A 122 -18.30 -7.11 -4.73
N GLY A 123 -19.06 -8.05 -5.31
CA GLY A 123 -19.28 -8.13 -6.76
C GLY A 123 -18.06 -8.51 -7.61
N LEU A 124 -16.92 -8.92 -6.99
CA LEU A 124 -15.69 -9.25 -7.71
C LEU A 124 -15.37 -10.75 -7.74
N LEU A 125 -15.98 -11.53 -6.84
CA LEU A 125 -15.70 -12.96 -6.76
C LEU A 125 -16.47 -13.74 -7.83
N SER A 126 -15.80 -14.73 -8.42
CA SER A 126 -16.42 -15.64 -9.36
C SER A 126 -17.44 -16.57 -8.67
N GLU A 127 -18.36 -17.17 -9.42
CA GLU A 127 -19.29 -18.18 -8.89
C GLU A 127 -18.55 -19.37 -8.26
N TYR A 128 -17.39 -19.73 -8.83
CA TYR A 128 -16.54 -20.79 -8.27
C TYR A 128 -16.00 -20.40 -6.91
N ASP A 129 -15.49 -19.17 -6.75
CA ASP A 129 -14.96 -18.68 -5.50
C ASP A 129 -16.03 -18.64 -4.42
N LEU A 130 -17.18 -18.08 -4.75
CA LEU A 130 -18.33 -17.99 -3.85
C LEU A 130 -18.79 -19.39 -3.38
N LYS A 131 -18.83 -20.36 -4.29
CA LYS A 131 -19.25 -21.74 -3.99
C LYS A 131 -18.26 -22.49 -3.09
N ASN A 132 -16.96 -22.17 -3.19
CA ASN A 132 -15.89 -22.86 -2.47
C ASN A 132 -15.34 -22.07 -1.27
N MET A 133 -15.88 -20.86 -1.03
CA MET A 133 -15.63 -20.10 0.18
C MET A 133 -16.38 -20.76 1.33
N GLY A 134 -15.68 -21.05 2.42
CA GLY A 134 -16.30 -21.44 3.68
C GLY A 134 -16.93 -20.25 4.39
N LEU A 135 -17.27 -20.42 5.65
CA LEU A 135 -17.89 -19.36 6.47
C LEU A 135 -17.02 -18.10 6.54
N LEU A 136 -15.70 -18.27 6.68
CA LEU A 136 -14.74 -17.16 6.83
C LEU A 136 -13.64 -17.18 5.77
N TYR A 137 -13.15 -18.36 5.39
CA TYR A 137 -11.97 -18.55 4.54
C TYR A 137 -12.24 -19.58 3.44
N ARG A 138 -11.33 -19.64 2.45
CA ARG A 138 -11.38 -20.65 1.39
C ARG A 138 -11.24 -22.07 1.96
N GLU A 139 -12.03 -22.99 1.44
CA GLU A 139 -11.98 -24.41 1.79
C GLU A 139 -11.26 -25.29 0.74
N LYS A 140 -10.68 -24.65 -0.27
CA LYS A 140 -9.93 -25.31 -1.34
C LYS A 140 -8.59 -24.63 -1.58
N PRO A 141 -7.62 -25.32 -2.20
CA PRO A 141 -6.39 -24.70 -2.67
C PRO A 141 -6.65 -23.62 -3.73
N VAL A 142 -5.78 -22.61 -3.78
CA VAL A 142 -5.68 -21.66 -4.90
C VAL A 142 -4.48 -22.06 -5.73
N TYR A 143 -4.62 -22.11 -7.04
CA TYR A 143 -3.56 -22.49 -7.97
C TYR A 143 -3.21 -21.32 -8.87
N ILE A 144 -1.91 -21.15 -9.14
CA ILE A 144 -1.44 -20.11 -10.06
C ILE A 144 -1.60 -20.60 -11.49
N LEU A 145 -2.19 -19.74 -12.33
CA LEU A 145 -2.22 -19.94 -13.78
C LEU A 145 -0.87 -19.50 -14.39
N GLN A 146 -0.04 -20.44 -14.82
CA GLN A 146 1.14 -20.12 -15.60
C GLN A 146 0.85 -20.34 -17.10
N ASN A 147 1.03 -19.28 -17.91
CA ASN A 147 0.84 -19.33 -19.37
C ASN A 147 -0.53 -19.90 -19.81
N GLY A 148 -1.58 -19.62 -19.06
CA GLY A 148 -2.92 -20.14 -19.34
C GLY A 148 -3.13 -21.61 -18.98
N ARG A 149 -2.17 -22.25 -18.29
CA ARG A 149 -2.30 -23.61 -17.75
C ARG A 149 -2.33 -23.57 -16.23
N LEU A 150 -3.24 -24.36 -15.68
CA LEU A 150 -3.33 -24.55 -14.23
C LEU A 150 -2.14 -25.39 -13.78
N ASP A 151 -1.22 -24.79 -13.05
CA ASP A 151 -0.12 -25.55 -12.45
C ASP A 151 -0.54 -26.00 -11.04
N MET A 152 -0.97 -27.25 -10.96
CA MET A 152 -1.46 -27.86 -9.71
C MET A 152 -0.35 -28.10 -8.65
N GLU A 153 0.92 -27.95 -9.04
CA GLU A 153 2.06 -28.08 -8.12
C GLU A 153 2.38 -26.74 -7.43
N LEU A 154 1.86 -25.61 -7.95
CA LEU A 154 2.08 -24.27 -7.41
C LEU A 154 0.81 -23.74 -6.76
N ALA A 155 0.43 -24.31 -5.61
CA ALA A 155 -0.64 -23.75 -4.80
C ALA A 155 -0.18 -22.43 -4.15
N GLU A 156 -0.99 -21.37 -4.27
CA GLU A 156 -0.77 -20.15 -3.52
C GLU A 156 -1.28 -20.27 -2.09
N GLY A 157 -0.48 -19.73 -1.15
CA GLY A 157 -0.82 -19.71 0.26
C GLY A 157 -0.60 -21.05 0.96
N VAL A 158 -1.06 -21.09 2.19
CA VAL A 158 -0.98 -22.30 3.05
C VAL A 158 -2.09 -23.29 2.73
N TYR A 159 -1.95 -24.51 3.21
CA TYR A 159 -3.02 -25.49 3.12
C TYR A 159 -4.29 -24.99 3.83
N HIS A 160 -5.42 -25.04 3.15
CA HIS A 160 -6.64 -24.36 3.59
C HIS A 160 -7.09 -24.73 5.02
N LYS A 161 -6.86 -25.98 5.49
CA LYS A 161 -7.18 -26.40 6.86
C LYS A 161 -6.30 -25.76 7.96
N ASN A 162 -5.20 -25.11 7.57
CA ASN A 162 -4.31 -24.42 8.52
C ASN A 162 -4.57 -22.91 8.60
N ILE A 163 -5.43 -22.36 7.71
CA ILE A 163 -5.70 -20.92 7.63
C ILE A 163 -6.19 -20.37 8.97
N GLU A 164 -7.23 -20.95 9.54
CA GLU A 164 -7.85 -20.48 10.78
C GLU A 164 -6.84 -20.39 11.93
N LYS A 165 -6.02 -21.43 12.11
CA LYS A 165 -4.95 -21.43 13.11
C LYS A 165 -3.94 -20.32 12.89
N LEU A 166 -3.52 -20.07 11.64
CA LEU A 166 -2.51 -19.06 11.32
C LEU A 166 -3.08 -17.65 11.40
N ILE A 167 -4.35 -17.45 11.05
CA ILE A 167 -5.05 -16.18 11.24
C ILE A 167 -5.22 -15.85 12.73
N LYS A 168 -5.48 -16.83 13.58
CA LYS A 168 -5.47 -16.61 15.03
C LYS A 168 -4.11 -16.07 15.50
N SER A 169 -3.01 -16.71 15.10
CA SER A 169 -1.66 -16.23 15.43
C SER A 169 -1.36 -14.85 14.80
N TYR A 170 -1.87 -14.58 13.61
CA TYR A 170 -1.80 -13.26 12.98
C TYR A 170 -2.42 -12.19 13.88
N PHE A 171 -3.63 -12.40 14.41
CA PHE A 171 -4.27 -11.41 15.29
C PHE A 171 -3.63 -11.33 16.67
N GLU A 172 -3.06 -12.40 17.20
CA GLU A 172 -2.22 -12.35 18.41
C GLU A 172 -1.01 -11.42 18.16
N PHE A 173 -0.35 -11.53 17.01
CA PHE A 173 0.74 -10.64 16.61
C PHE A 173 0.27 -9.20 16.36
N VAL A 174 -0.82 -8.98 15.63
CA VAL A 174 -1.40 -7.65 15.37
C VAL A 174 -1.68 -6.90 16.67
N ASN A 175 -2.22 -7.59 17.67
CA ASN A 175 -2.64 -7.01 18.95
C ASN A 175 -1.60 -7.18 20.07
N SER A 176 -0.38 -7.66 19.77
CA SER A 176 0.74 -7.61 20.71
C SER A 176 1.15 -6.17 21.02
N ASP A 177 1.98 -5.98 22.04
CA ASP A 177 2.38 -4.68 22.53
C ASP A 177 2.85 -3.74 21.40
N PRO A 178 2.52 -2.44 21.49
CA PRO A 178 3.00 -1.43 20.56
C PRO A 178 4.52 -1.42 20.46
N GLN A 179 5.03 -1.04 19.30
CA GLN A 179 6.46 -0.94 19.07
C GLN A 179 7.02 0.35 19.68
N ASN A 180 8.34 0.39 19.86
CA ASN A 180 9.02 1.50 20.54
C ASN A 180 8.92 2.85 19.81
N ASN A 181 8.73 2.80 18.49
CA ASN A 181 8.61 4.00 17.65
C ASN A 181 7.85 3.71 16.35
N GLN A 182 7.50 4.76 15.61
CA GLN A 182 6.71 4.66 14.39
C GLN A 182 7.41 3.88 13.26
N ILE A 183 8.73 3.87 13.20
CA ILE A 183 9.47 3.08 12.19
C ILE A 183 9.32 1.59 12.49
N GLU A 184 9.40 1.19 13.75
CA GLU A 184 9.17 -0.19 14.16
C GLU A 184 7.70 -0.59 13.97
N GLU A 185 6.75 0.33 14.16
CA GLU A 185 5.34 0.12 13.81
C GLU A 185 5.17 -0.11 12.30
N TYR A 186 5.89 0.63 11.47
CA TYR A 186 5.89 0.39 10.04
C TYR A 186 6.47 -0.99 9.70
N ILE A 187 7.60 -1.36 10.27
CA ILE A 187 8.20 -2.69 10.06
C ILE A 187 7.21 -3.78 10.46
N LYS A 188 6.56 -3.66 11.62
CA LYS A 188 5.53 -4.61 12.07
C LYS A 188 4.38 -4.68 11.07
N SER A 189 3.91 -3.54 10.54
CA SER A 189 2.85 -3.50 9.53
C SER A 189 3.25 -4.23 8.23
N GLN A 190 4.53 -4.13 7.82
CA GLN A 190 5.02 -4.83 6.64
C GLN A 190 5.22 -6.34 6.88
N ILE A 191 5.60 -6.74 8.08
CA ILE A 191 5.58 -8.16 8.47
C ILE A 191 4.15 -8.71 8.42
N MET A 192 3.18 -7.97 8.93
CA MET A 192 1.75 -8.31 8.84
C MET A 192 1.29 -8.44 7.39
N HIS A 193 1.65 -7.47 6.54
CA HIS A 193 1.36 -7.51 5.11
C HIS A 193 1.90 -8.78 4.45
N PHE A 194 3.19 -9.03 4.60
CA PHE A 194 3.83 -10.24 4.05
C PHE A 194 3.18 -11.52 4.55
N TYR A 195 2.94 -11.62 5.87
CA TYR A 195 2.41 -12.83 6.46
C TYR A 195 0.95 -13.11 6.04
N PHE A 196 0.14 -12.08 5.85
CA PHE A 196 -1.20 -12.25 5.29
C PHE A 196 -1.17 -12.77 3.86
N VAL A 197 -0.26 -12.25 3.02
CA VAL A 197 -0.03 -12.76 1.66
C VAL A 197 0.54 -14.19 1.68
N TYR A 198 1.33 -14.54 2.69
CA TYR A 198 1.80 -15.91 2.89
C TYR A 198 0.67 -16.88 3.23
N ILE A 199 -0.25 -16.51 4.14
CA ILE A 199 -1.42 -17.33 4.48
C ILE A 199 -2.36 -17.46 3.27
N HIS A 200 -2.61 -16.38 2.57
CA HIS A 200 -3.51 -16.30 1.41
C HIS A 200 -4.90 -16.87 1.70
N PRO A 201 -5.65 -16.29 2.66
CA PRO A 201 -6.83 -16.93 3.24
C PRO A 201 -8.04 -16.98 2.30
N TYR A 202 -8.05 -16.23 1.21
CA TYR A 202 -9.19 -16.11 0.28
C TYR A 202 -8.82 -16.58 -1.13
N PHE A 203 -9.79 -16.70 -2.02
CA PHE A 203 -9.55 -17.04 -3.43
C PHE A 203 -8.99 -15.86 -4.21
N ASP A 204 -9.49 -14.65 -3.97
CA ASP A 204 -9.04 -13.41 -4.59
C ASP A 204 -9.01 -12.27 -3.55
N VAL A 205 -8.57 -11.08 -3.96
CA VAL A 205 -8.52 -9.84 -3.16
C VAL A 205 -7.54 -9.90 -1.97
N ASN A 206 -6.71 -10.94 -1.86
CA ASN A 206 -5.74 -11.08 -0.77
C ASN A 206 -4.73 -9.94 -0.71
N GLY A 207 -4.18 -9.51 -1.85
CA GLY A 207 -3.23 -8.42 -1.94
C GLY A 207 -3.83 -7.09 -1.46
N ARG A 208 -5.00 -6.72 -1.98
CA ARG A 208 -5.73 -5.51 -1.56
C ARG A 208 -6.08 -5.55 -0.08
N THR A 209 -6.57 -6.69 0.42
CA THR A 209 -6.90 -6.87 1.84
C THR A 209 -5.66 -6.70 2.72
N SER A 210 -4.55 -7.35 2.40
CA SER A 210 -3.32 -7.28 3.19
C SER A 210 -2.74 -5.86 3.25
N ARG A 211 -2.75 -5.13 2.13
CA ARG A 211 -2.30 -3.74 2.09
C ARG A 211 -3.23 -2.82 2.88
N THR A 212 -4.54 -3.02 2.80
CA THR A 212 -5.52 -2.25 3.58
C THR A 212 -5.40 -2.54 5.07
N MET A 213 -5.16 -3.81 5.47
CA MET A 213 -4.90 -4.19 6.86
C MET A 213 -3.63 -3.53 7.41
N SER A 214 -2.56 -3.44 6.61
CA SER A 214 -1.32 -2.75 7.00
C SER A 214 -1.55 -1.25 7.19
N MET A 215 -2.30 -0.61 6.30
CA MET A 215 -2.71 0.79 6.47
C MET A 215 -3.55 0.99 7.74
N TRP A 216 -4.50 0.10 8.00
CA TRP A 216 -5.32 0.14 9.19
C TRP A 216 -4.49 0.06 10.48
N TYR A 217 -3.51 -0.86 10.50
CA TYR A 217 -2.59 -0.99 11.63
C TYR A 217 -1.81 0.32 11.87
N LEU A 218 -1.27 0.92 10.82
CA LEU A 218 -0.54 2.19 10.92
C LEU A 218 -1.43 3.35 11.40
N LEU A 219 -2.68 3.42 10.91
CA LEU A 219 -3.66 4.40 11.38
C LEU A 219 -4.01 4.21 12.86
N LYS A 220 -4.23 2.98 13.29
CA LYS A 220 -4.53 2.64 14.68
C LYS A 220 -3.40 3.04 15.63
N ASN A 221 -2.15 2.88 15.21
CA ASN A 221 -0.95 3.16 16.01
C ASN A 221 -0.34 4.55 15.71
N GLU A 222 -1.11 5.44 15.11
CA GLU A 222 -0.74 6.84 14.86
C GLU A 222 0.54 7.04 14.02
N ALA A 223 0.88 6.06 13.18
CA ALA A 223 1.99 6.11 12.25
C ALA A 223 1.56 6.66 10.87
N TYR A 224 0.86 7.81 10.88
CA TYR A 224 0.19 8.41 9.74
C TYR A 224 1.09 8.70 8.51
N PRO A 225 2.34 9.16 8.64
CA PRO A 225 3.16 9.43 7.47
C PRO A 225 3.43 8.18 6.65
N PHE A 226 3.39 7.01 7.27
CA PHE A 226 3.81 5.75 6.67
C PHE A 226 2.71 5.00 5.91
N ILE A 227 1.48 5.53 5.87
CA ILE A 227 0.36 4.89 5.14
C ILE A 227 0.48 4.98 3.60
N ILE A 228 1.43 5.75 3.08
CA ILE A 228 1.59 6.05 1.64
C ILE A 228 2.39 4.99 0.86
N PHE A 229 2.72 3.86 1.46
CA PHE A 229 3.63 2.88 0.88
C PHE A 229 3.13 2.24 -0.43
N ASN A 230 1.80 2.18 -0.68
CA ASN A 230 1.26 1.59 -1.91
C ASN A 230 1.75 2.30 -3.16
N ARG A 231 1.90 3.63 -3.14
CA ARG A 231 2.41 4.39 -4.28
C ARG A 231 3.79 3.91 -4.69
N GLY A 232 4.68 3.71 -3.74
CA GLY A 232 6.03 3.26 -4.03
C GLY A 232 6.08 1.82 -4.55
N ILE A 233 5.32 0.89 -3.98
CA ILE A 233 5.32 -0.50 -4.45
C ILE A 233 4.65 -0.66 -5.81
N SER A 234 3.67 0.18 -6.17
CA SER A 234 3.00 0.13 -7.48
C SER A 234 3.97 0.30 -8.65
N PHE A 235 5.11 0.97 -8.44
CA PHE A 235 6.17 1.11 -9.44
C PHE A 235 7.21 -0.03 -9.42
N LYS A 236 7.15 -0.93 -8.46
CA LYS A 236 8.08 -2.07 -8.38
C LYS A 236 7.65 -3.26 -9.24
N GLY A 237 6.34 -3.38 -9.56
CA GLY A 237 5.78 -4.42 -10.41
C GLY A 237 6.32 -5.81 -10.08
N SER A 238 6.82 -6.53 -11.08
CA SER A 238 7.36 -7.88 -10.94
C SER A 238 8.52 -8.02 -9.92
N LYS A 239 9.21 -6.93 -9.56
CA LYS A 239 10.23 -6.96 -8.51
C LYS A 239 9.59 -7.21 -7.14
N TYR A 240 8.46 -6.56 -6.86
CA TYR A 240 7.72 -6.75 -5.61
C TYR A 240 7.27 -8.21 -5.45
N ASP A 241 6.65 -8.79 -6.49
CA ASP A 241 6.17 -10.17 -6.45
C ASP A 241 7.33 -11.15 -6.26
N ARG A 242 8.45 -10.92 -6.97
CA ARG A 242 9.66 -11.72 -6.83
C ARG A 242 10.20 -11.70 -5.41
N VAL A 243 10.28 -10.52 -4.78
CA VAL A 243 10.79 -10.38 -3.42
C VAL A 243 9.89 -11.10 -2.41
N ILE A 244 8.58 -11.07 -2.59
CA ILE A 244 7.64 -11.86 -1.77
C ILE A 244 7.92 -13.36 -1.94
N LYS A 245 8.06 -13.83 -3.18
CA LYS A 245 8.38 -15.24 -3.48
C LYS A 245 9.70 -15.67 -2.85
N ASP A 246 10.77 -14.92 -3.09
CA ASP A 246 12.11 -15.21 -2.54
C ASP A 246 12.10 -15.24 -1.00
N THR A 247 11.31 -14.37 -0.38
CA THR A 247 11.13 -14.34 1.08
C THR A 247 10.39 -15.59 1.59
N LYS A 248 9.34 -16.05 0.88
CA LYS A 248 8.63 -17.29 1.22
C LYS A 248 9.57 -18.51 1.17
N GLU A 249 10.47 -18.55 0.20
CA GLU A 249 11.40 -19.68 -0.03
C GLU A 249 12.60 -19.63 0.96
N SER A 250 13.22 -18.46 1.15
CA SER A 250 14.42 -18.32 1.97
C SER A 250 14.15 -18.18 3.49
N ASN A 251 12.94 -17.82 3.89
CA ASN A 251 12.56 -17.38 5.23
C ASN A 251 13.23 -16.08 5.70
N ASP A 252 14.02 -15.42 4.87
CA ASP A 252 14.73 -14.19 5.16
C ASP A 252 13.95 -12.97 4.65
N MET A 253 13.34 -12.22 5.56
CA MET A 253 12.54 -11.03 5.25
C MET A 253 13.39 -9.77 5.09
N THR A 254 14.71 -9.84 5.30
CA THR A 254 15.58 -8.65 5.33
C THR A 254 15.44 -7.81 4.06
N TYR A 255 15.51 -8.45 2.90
CA TYR A 255 15.42 -7.73 1.63
C TYR A 255 14.01 -7.18 1.35
N PHE A 256 12.97 -7.91 1.75
CA PHE A 256 11.59 -7.42 1.66
C PHE A 256 11.40 -6.15 2.51
N LEU A 257 11.80 -6.19 3.78
CA LEU A 257 11.68 -5.05 4.68
C LEU A 257 12.54 -3.86 4.22
N LEU A 258 13.76 -4.11 3.76
CA LEU A 258 14.61 -3.06 3.21
C LEU A 258 13.95 -2.39 2.00
N MET A 259 13.42 -3.17 1.06
CA MET A 259 12.71 -2.64 -0.10
C MET A 259 11.50 -1.79 0.31
N MET A 260 10.74 -2.22 1.32
CA MET A 260 9.57 -1.47 1.78
C MET A 260 9.96 -0.15 2.46
N LEU A 261 11.00 -0.15 3.30
CA LEU A 261 11.53 1.05 3.95
C LEU A 261 12.13 2.06 2.94
N GLU A 262 12.95 1.59 1.99
CA GLU A 262 13.50 2.44 0.92
C GLU A 262 12.38 3.03 0.05
N THR A 263 11.38 2.25 -0.25
CA THR A 263 10.22 2.69 -1.03
C THR A 263 9.42 3.76 -0.29
N LEU A 264 9.17 3.55 1.00
CA LEU A 264 8.51 4.54 1.86
C LEU A 264 9.32 5.83 1.94
N LYS A 265 10.64 5.75 2.14
CA LYS A 265 11.53 6.92 2.19
C LYS A 265 11.36 7.79 0.95
N VAL A 266 11.44 7.19 -0.25
CA VAL A 266 11.27 7.93 -1.51
C VAL A 266 9.90 8.61 -1.60
N GLU A 267 8.84 7.97 -1.12
CA GLU A 267 7.50 8.59 -1.13
C GLU A 267 7.39 9.74 -0.12
N LEU A 268 8.01 9.62 1.05
CA LEU A 268 8.06 10.70 2.04
C LEU A 268 8.87 11.91 1.55
N GLU A 269 9.99 11.68 0.86
CA GLU A 269 10.78 12.73 0.21
C GLU A 269 9.92 13.52 -0.77
N LYS A 270 9.13 12.83 -1.60
CA LYS A 270 8.20 13.48 -2.54
C LYS A 270 7.11 14.27 -1.82
N GLU A 271 6.53 13.73 -0.75
CA GLU A 271 5.53 14.44 0.06
C GLU A 271 6.13 15.69 0.71
N HIS A 272 7.36 15.60 1.23
CA HIS A 272 8.05 16.74 1.82
C HIS A 272 8.24 17.87 0.80
N VAL A 273 8.75 17.56 -0.39
CA VAL A 273 8.88 18.54 -1.49
C VAL A 273 7.53 19.16 -1.83
N MET A 274 6.49 18.35 -1.91
CA MET A 274 5.13 18.82 -2.20
C MET A 274 4.59 19.78 -1.15
N GLU A 275 4.84 19.51 0.12
CA GLU A 275 4.43 20.40 1.23
C GLU A 275 5.20 21.72 1.19
N MET A 276 6.50 21.68 0.90
CA MET A 276 7.31 22.89 0.74
C MET A 276 6.77 23.76 -0.40
N VAL A 277 6.43 23.15 -1.53
CA VAL A 277 5.83 23.88 -2.68
C VAL A 277 4.44 24.40 -2.33
N ALA A 278 3.61 23.60 -1.66
CA ALA A 278 2.25 23.99 -1.30
C ALA A 278 2.19 25.08 -0.22
N SER A 279 3.17 25.11 0.69
CA SER A 279 3.29 26.15 1.74
C SER A 279 3.81 27.48 1.20
N ASN A 280 4.40 27.49 -0.02
CA ASN A 280 4.86 28.70 -0.64
C ASN A 280 3.66 29.54 -1.10
N THR A 281 3.40 30.67 -0.40
CA THR A 281 2.27 31.56 -0.66
C THR A 281 2.28 32.21 -2.04
N LYS A 282 3.38 32.13 -2.78
CA LYS A 282 3.50 32.57 -4.16
C LYS A 282 2.60 31.76 -5.11
N TYR A 283 2.34 30.49 -4.77
CA TYR A 283 1.53 29.58 -5.56
C TYR A 283 0.21 29.29 -4.84
N LYS A 284 -0.90 29.70 -5.44
CA LYS A 284 -2.25 29.34 -4.95
C LYS A 284 -2.63 27.97 -5.51
N LEU A 285 -2.04 26.90 -4.97
CA LEU A 285 -2.32 25.55 -5.42
C LEU A 285 -3.70 25.08 -4.92
N SER A 286 -4.51 24.58 -5.85
CA SER A 286 -5.72 23.82 -5.50
C SER A 286 -5.36 22.41 -5.07
N GLY A 287 -6.29 21.68 -4.44
CA GLY A 287 -6.08 20.26 -4.12
C GLY A 287 -5.78 19.39 -5.35
N LEU A 288 -6.29 19.77 -6.53
CA LEU A 288 -6.02 19.08 -7.79
C LEU A 288 -4.60 19.36 -8.30
N ASP A 289 -4.11 20.58 -8.12
CA ASP A 289 -2.73 20.94 -8.47
C ASP A 289 -1.73 20.14 -7.64
N TYR A 290 -1.97 20.07 -6.32
CA TYR A 290 -1.18 19.26 -5.41
C TYR A 290 -1.12 17.81 -5.87
N GLN A 291 -2.25 17.20 -6.17
CA GLN A 291 -2.32 15.83 -6.67
C GLN A 291 -1.59 15.64 -8.00
N THR A 292 -1.71 16.61 -8.92
CA THR A 292 -1.05 16.55 -10.23
C THR A 292 0.46 16.62 -10.10
N ILE A 293 0.98 17.50 -9.25
CA ILE A 293 2.42 17.62 -8.98
C ILE A 293 2.94 16.36 -8.31
N LEU A 294 2.23 15.85 -7.29
CA LEU A 294 2.60 14.61 -6.62
C LEU A 294 2.65 13.44 -7.60
N TYR A 295 1.65 13.31 -8.47
CA TYR A 295 1.64 12.29 -9.51
C TYR A 295 2.83 12.44 -10.46
N PHE A 296 3.17 13.66 -10.85
CA PHE A 296 4.34 13.92 -11.69
C PHE A 296 5.65 13.50 -11.01
N LEU A 297 5.83 13.81 -9.73
CA LEU A 297 6.98 13.39 -8.94
C LEU A 297 7.06 11.87 -8.77
N THR A 298 5.91 11.18 -8.75
CA THR A 298 5.87 9.71 -8.66
C THR A 298 6.17 9.01 -9.98
N MET A 299 6.06 9.70 -11.12
CA MET A 299 6.42 9.17 -12.43
C MET A 299 7.92 9.30 -12.65
N ASN A 300 8.69 8.35 -12.15
CA ASN A 300 10.15 8.23 -12.19
C ASN A 300 10.90 9.02 -13.26
N GLY A 301 11.87 9.78 -12.84
CA GLY A 301 13.06 10.39 -13.43
C GLY A 301 13.27 10.27 -14.93
N ASN A 302 13.36 11.23 -15.69
CA ASN A 302 13.48 11.53 -17.11
C ASN A 302 12.23 12.20 -17.70
N LYS A 303 11.33 12.73 -16.85
CA LYS A 303 10.23 13.55 -17.33
C LYS A 303 10.74 14.97 -17.59
N THR A 304 10.36 15.50 -18.73
CA THR A 304 10.75 16.84 -19.14
C THR A 304 9.78 17.89 -18.60
N LEU A 305 10.21 19.15 -18.56
CA LEU A 305 9.32 20.30 -18.31
C LEU A 305 8.09 20.28 -19.24
N ARG A 306 8.24 19.74 -20.44
CA ARG A 306 7.14 19.59 -21.40
C ARG A 306 6.10 18.59 -20.91
N ASP A 307 6.55 17.43 -20.38
CA ASP A 307 5.64 16.39 -19.85
C ASP A 307 4.87 16.92 -18.64
N PHE A 308 5.56 17.62 -17.74
CA PHE A 308 4.94 18.31 -16.62
C PHE A 308 3.92 19.35 -17.09
N SER A 309 4.29 20.18 -18.06
CA SER A 309 3.41 21.21 -18.63
C SER A 309 2.17 20.62 -19.30
N VAL A 310 2.28 19.50 -20.00
CA VAL A 310 1.13 18.82 -20.62
C VAL A 310 0.17 18.28 -19.57
N MET A 311 0.68 17.72 -18.49
CA MET A 311 -0.15 17.26 -17.38
C MET A 311 -0.81 18.41 -16.64
N TYR A 312 -0.05 19.43 -16.32
CA TYR A 312 -0.50 20.59 -15.55
C TYR A 312 -1.47 21.49 -16.35
N ASN A 313 -1.23 21.70 -17.66
CA ASN A 313 -2.10 22.50 -18.54
C ASN A 313 -3.51 21.94 -18.73
N ARG A 314 -3.76 20.69 -18.34
CA ARG A 314 -5.13 20.18 -18.28
C ARG A 314 -5.91 20.83 -17.13
N PHE A 315 -5.25 21.50 -16.20
CA PHE A 315 -5.80 21.90 -14.91
C PHE A 315 -5.58 23.36 -14.53
N ASN A 316 -4.58 24.11 -15.12
CA ASN A 316 -4.23 25.45 -14.66
C ASN A 316 -3.61 26.41 -15.68
N ASP A 317 -3.50 27.69 -15.26
CA ASP A 317 -3.00 28.81 -16.07
C ASP A 317 -1.46 28.79 -16.24
N LYS A 318 -1.00 29.11 -17.43
CA LYS A 318 0.34 28.81 -18.00
C LYS A 318 1.56 29.47 -17.33
N LYS A 319 1.39 30.51 -16.51
CA LYS A 319 2.53 31.33 -16.04
C LYS A 319 3.30 30.76 -14.84
N SER A 320 2.64 29.99 -13.98
CA SER A 320 3.24 29.46 -12.75
C SER A 320 3.99 28.13 -12.93
N ILE A 321 3.76 27.41 -14.03
CA ILE A 321 4.23 26.03 -14.24
C ILE A 321 5.75 25.92 -14.23
N LYS A 322 6.45 26.80 -14.97
CA LYS A 322 7.92 26.76 -15.07
C LYS A 322 8.59 27.08 -13.73
N GLU A 323 8.00 27.98 -12.97
CA GLU A 323 8.51 28.37 -11.66
C GLU A 323 8.33 27.24 -10.63
N ILE A 324 7.15 26.63 -10.60
CA ILE A 324 6.85 25.45 -9.72
C ILE A 324 7.80 24.29 -10.04
N TYR A 325 7.99 23.99 -11.34
CA TYR A 325 8.89 22.94 -11.78
C TYR A 325 10.33 23.19 -11.33
N ASN A 326 10.83 24.41 -11.52
CA ASN A 326 12.19 24.76 -11.14
C ASN A 326 12.39 24.71 -9.61
N GLU A 327 11.42 25.16 -8.82
CA GLU A 327 11.48 25.06 -7.37
C GLU A 327 11.46 23.59 -6.90
N MET A 328 10.61 22.74 -7.49
CA MET A 328 10.61 21.32 -7.20
C MET A 328 11.96 20.65 -7.48
N ILE A 329 12.58 20.96 -8.62
CA ILE A 329 13.90 20.41 -8.97
C ILE A 329 14.98 20.90 -8.00
N MET A 330 14.96 22.17 -7.63
CA MET A 330 15.93 22.71 -6.67
C MET A 330 15.81 22.03 -5.31
N HIS A 331 14.60 21.84 -4.79
CA HIS A 331 14.40 21.14 -3.53
C HIS A 331 14.76 19.64 -3.57
N LEU A 332 14.55 18.97 -4.71
CA LEU A 332 15.01 17.59 -4.88
C LEU A 332 16.55 17.49 -4.88
N ILE A 333 17.25 18.47 -5.45
CA ILE A 333 18.72 18.51 -5.45
C ILE A 333 19.26 18.82 -4.04
N GLU A 334 18.55 19.61 -3.23
CA GLU A 334 18.95 19.91 -1.85
C GLU A 334 18.74 18.71 -0.89
N LEU A 335 17.95 17.71 -1.30
CA LEU A 335 17.70 16.48 -0.54
C LEU A 335 18.67 15.34 -0.91
N GLU A 336 19.40 15.43 -2.05
CA GLU A 336 20.48 14.52 -2.42
C GLU A 336 21.81 14.90 -1.71
#